data_4dc37819538455ca539972603710bcf9
#
_entry.id   4dc37819538455ca539972603710bcf9
#
_cell.length_a   1.000
_cell.length_b   1.000
_cell.length_c   1.000
_cell.angle_alpha   90.00
_cell.angle_beta   90.00
_cell.angle_gamma   90.00
#
_symmetry.space_group_name_H-M   'P 1'
#
loop_
_entity.id
_entity.type
_entity.pdbx_description
1 polymer ?
#
loop_
_entity_poly.entity_id
_entity_poly.type
_entity_poly.pdbx_seq_one_letter_code
_entity_poly.pdbx_strand_id
1 'polypeptide(L)'
;MQKRSFLVVTMFLIGMFLTGMYAQTITVTGSVIDKEMGDPLIGVNVLVKGTTNGTVTDMDGHYSLTVNPNDVLVFSYISMKTVEETVNGRKTINVTMVSDAESLGEVVVTAMGIQRQSETLTYSAQTVGGSDVNDIKSVNMINSLQGKSAGLMITPNSTGAGGSSKILFRGNKSISGSNQPLIVVDGVPVMSSVSGAQVSSNYGGERDGGDVMSTINPDDIASITLLKGASAAALYGAVAANGAIMITTKSAQSGKVSVNVSSNTTMETPMVLPEFQNTYGVSDNGTYSWGEKLSTPAPNYAKEFYRTGFTTNNSISLSGGNDNIQAYFSYGKMIIRILSVKF
;
A
#
# COMPACT_ATOMS: atom_id res chain seq x y z
N MET A 1 -75.73 -4.28 -32.90
CA MET A 1 -75.14 -2.91 -32.85
C MET A 1 -74.67 -2.51 -31.46
N GLN A 2 -75.26 -2.97 -30.38
CA GLN A 2 -74.88 -2.56 -28.99
C GLN A 2 -73.45 -2.98 -28.52
N LYS A 3 -72.94 -4.16 -28.91
CA LYS A 3 -71.58 -4.59 -28.46
C LYS A 3 -70.44 -3.81 -29.08
N ARG A 4 -70.59 -3.25 -30.27
CA ARG A 4 -69.56 -2.39 -30.90
C ARG A 4 -69.50 -1.01 -30.27
N SER A 5 -70.67 -0.45 -29.86
CA SER A 5 -70.71 0.83 -29.18
C SER A 5 -70.08 0.78 -27.79
N PHE A 6 -70.27 -0.34 -27.06
CA PHE A 6 -69.69 -0.55 -25.74
C PHE A 6 -68.14 -0.64 -25.80
N LEU A 7 -67.60 -1.25 -26.82
CA LEU A 7 -66.16 -1.43 -27.03
C LEU A 7 -65.47 -0.08 -27.36
N VAL A 8 -66.13 0.80 -28.12
CA VAL A 8 -65.64 2.13 -28.45
C VAL A 8 -65.66 3.06 -27.22
N VAL A 9 -66.70 2.98 -26.40
CA VAL A 9 -66.85 3.78 -25.17
C VAL A 9 -65.79 3.31 -24.13
N THR A 10 -65.54 2.02 -23.98
CA THR A 10 -64.49 1.49 -23.08
C THR A 10 -63.10 1.88 -23.55
N MET A 11 -62.83 1.86 -24.86
CA MET A 11 -61.56 2.28 -25.41
C MET A 11 -61.31 3.79 -25.27
N PHE A 12 -62.37 4.61 -25.33
CA PHE A 12 -62.34 6.03 -25.12
C PHE A 12 -62.10 6.38 -23.64
N LEU A 13 -62.71 5.62 -22.71
CA LEU A 13 -62.51 5.76 -21.26
C LEU A 13 -61.09 5.36 -20.85
N ILE A 14 -60.52 4.29 -21.43
CA ILE A 14 -59.13 3.88 -21.19
C ILE A 14 -58.14 4.90 -21.77
N GLY A 15 -58.43 5.50 -22.93
CA GLY A 15 -57.66 6.58 -23.52
C GLY A 15 -57.63 7.86 -22.65
N MET A 16 -58.73 8.13 -21.94
CA MET A 16 -58.82 9.33 -21.07
C MET A 16 -58.06 9.16 -19.75
N PHE A 17 -57.77 7.90 -19.31
CA PHE A 17 -56.93 7.64 -18.13
C PHE A 17 -55.41 7.65 -18.45
N LEU A 18 -55.03 7.65 -19.73
CA LEU A 18 -53.61 7.71 -20.16
C LEU A 18 -53.08 9.15 -20.35
N THR A 19 -53.92 10.15 -20.22
CA THR A 19 -53.47 11.55 -20.34
C THR A 19 -53.11 12.10 -18.98
N GLY A 20 -51.82 12.11 -18.65
CA GLY A 20 -51.26 13.11 -17.76
C GLY A 20 -50.73 12.68 -16.41
N MET A 21 -49.79 11.73 -16.39
CA MET A 21 -48.72 11.85 -15.40
C MET A 21 -47.66 12.81 -15.95
N TYR A 22 -47.97 14.09 -16.05
CA TYR A 22 -46.93 15.12 -16.11
C TYR A 22 -46.30 15.16 -14.74
N ALA A 23 -45.06 14.68 -14.64
CA ALA A 23 -44.25 14.91 -13.43
C ALA A 23 -44.16 16.43 -13.22
N GLN A 24 -44.84 16.93 -12.19
CA GLN A 24 -44.76 18.34 -11.82
C GLN A 24 -43.32 18.59 -11.37
N THR A 25 -42.52 19.24 -12.19
CA THR A 25 -41.20 19.70 -11.82
C THR A 25 -41.32 20.86 -10.85
N ILE A 26 -40.47 20.90 -9.85
CA ILE A 26 -40.37 21.98 -8.86
C ILE A 26 -38.99 22.60 -8.96
N THR A 27 -38.93 23.92 -8.75
CA THR A 27 -37.64 24.60 -8.62
C THR A 27 -37.22 24.55 -7.17
N VAL A 28 -36.06 23.92 -6.94
CA VAL A 28 -35.41 23.86 -5.63
C VAL A 28 -34.29 24.88 -5.60
N THR A 29 -34.28 25.68 -4.53
CA THR A 29 -33.23 26.67 -4.24
C THR A 29 -32.60 26.37 -2.90
N GLY A 30 -31.39 26.86 -2.65
CA GLY A 30 -30.72 26.68 -1.37
C GLY A 30 -29.33 27.26 -1.35
N SER A 31 -28.66 27.11 -0.24
CA SER A 31 -27.30 27.55 -0.06
C SER A 31 -26.41 26.37 0.39
N VAL A 32 -25.15 26.41 -0.02
CA VAL A 32 -24.14 25.44 0.39
C VAL A 32 -23.06 26.18 1.15
N ILE A 33 -22.80 25.71 2.38
CA ILE A 33 -21.82 26.33 3.28
C ILE A 33 -20.79 25.27 3.76
N ASP A 34 -19.61 25.74 4.08
CA ASP A 34 -18.59 24.96 4.78
C ASP A 34 -18.94 24.82 6.26
N LYS A 35 -18.81 23.60 6.79
CA LYS A 35 -19.10 23.34 8.21
C LYS A 35 -18.06 23.96 9.15
N GLU A 36 -16.79 24.02 8.74
CA GLU A 36 -15.70 24.45 9.58
C GLU A 36 -15.54 25.97 9.60
N MET A 37 -15.63 26.61 8.42
CA MET A 37 -15.45 28.07 8.28
C MET A 37 -16.78 28.84 8.36
N GLY A 38 -17.89 28.18 8.06
CA GLY A 38 -19.19 28.82 7.96
C GLY A 38 -19.36 29.67 6.71
N ASP A 39 -18.39 29.65 5.81
CA ASP A 39 -18.36 30.43 4.58
C ASP A 39 -19.18 29.78 3.46
N PRO A 40 -19.78 30.57 2.54
CA PRO A 40 -20.48 30.04 1.39
C PRO A 40 -19.50 29.38 0.41
N LEU A 41 -19.85 28.18 -0.09
CA LEU A 41 -19.05 27.45 -1.04
C LEU A 41 -19.42 27.79 -2.49
N ILE A 42 -18.50 28.42 -3.19
CA ILE A 42 -18.63 28.86 -4.59
C ILE A 42 -18.26 27.71 -5.53
N GLY A 43 -19.07 27.44 -6.56
CA GLY A 43 -18.74 26.45 -7.60
C GLY A 43 -18.99 25.00 -7.18
N VAL A 44 -19.80 24.75 -6.17
CA VAL A 44 -20.25 23.40 -5.81
C VAL A 44 -21.12 22.87 -6.94
N ASN A 45 -20.83 21.68 -7.42
CA ASN A 45 -21.59 21.01 -8.44
C ASN A 45 -22.81 20.33 -7.81
N VAL A 46 -24.02 20.71 -8.25
CA VAL A 46 -25.31 20.20 -7.76
C VAL A 46 -25.97 19.45 -8.91
N LEU A 47 -26.02 18.12 -8.83
CA LEU A 47 -26.55 17.23 -9.86
C LEU A 47 -27.72 16.41 -9.37
N VAL A 48 -28.67 16.14 -10.24
CA VAL A 48 -29.71 15.13 -9.98
C VAL A 48 -29.12 13.75 -10.21
N LYS A 49 -29.17 12.90 -9.19
CA LYS A 49 -28.59 11.55 -9.20
C LYS A 49 -29.04 10.72 -10.42
N GLY A 50 -28.08 10.20 -11.17
CA GLY A 50 -28.33 9.38 -12.34
C GLY A 50 -28.73 10.15 -13.61
N THR A 51 -28.64 11.49 -13.61
CA THR A 51 -28.92 12.33 -14.78
C THR A 51 -27.77 13.32 -15.06
N THR A 52 -27.88 14.03 -16.17
CA THR A 52 -26.98 15.16 -16.51
C THR A 52 -27.57 16.51 -16.12
N ASN A 53 -28.74 16.53 -15.46
CA ASN A 53 -29.38 17.77 -15.03
C ASN A 53 -28.70 18.30 -13.75
N GLY A 54 -28.10 19.49 -13.84
CA GLY A 54 -27.37 20.05 -12.71
C GLY A 54 -27.09 21.53 -12.87
N THR A 55 -26.58 22.12 -11.80
CA THR A 55 -26.17 23.52 -11.71
C THR A 55 -24.94 23.64 -10.82
N VAL A 56 -24.35 24.83 -10.73
CA VAL A 56 -23.27 25.16 -9.80
C VAL A 56 -23.68 26.30 -8.89
N THR A 57 -23.13 26.35 -7.66
CA THR A 57 -23.39 27.47 -6.74
C THR A 57 -22.70 28.75 -7.20
N ASP A 58 -23.34 29.88 -6.94
CA ASP A 58 -22.84 31.21 -7.23
C ASP A 58 -21.83 31.74 -6.17
N MET A 59 -21.48 33.03 -6.24
CA MET A 59 -20.50 33.65 -5.32
C MET A 59 -20.96 33.69 -3.86
N ASP A 60 -22.26 33.62 -3.61
CA ASP A 60 -22.85 33.60 -2.29
C ASP A 60 -23.24 32.17 -1.85
N GLY A 61 -22.78 31.17 -2.60
CA GLY A 61 -23.06 29.74 -2.34
C GLY A 61 -24.48 29.31 -2.67
N HIS A 62 -25.30 30.15 -3.35
CA HIS A 62 -26.67 29.82 -3.69
C HIS A 62 -26.76 29.02 -4.99
N TYR A 63 -27.79 28.16 -5.07
CA TYR A 63 -28.12 27.43 -6.28
C TYR A 63 -29.61 27.40 -6.55
N SER A 64 -29.97 27.17 -7.79
CA SER A 64 -31.35 26.97 -8.24
C SER A 64 -31.38 25.89 -9.31
N LEU A 65 -32.21 24.87 -9.12
CA LEU A 65 -32.32 23.73 -10.02
C LEU A 65 -33.77 23.25 -10.12
N THR A 66 -34.24 22.99 -11.34
CA THR A 66 -35.56 22.42 -11.58
C THR A 66 -35.49 20.91 -11.63
N VAL A 67 -36.24 20.23 -10.75
CA VAL A 67 -36.17 18.79 -10.51
C VAL A 67 -37.55 18.19 -10.25
N ASN A 68 -37.65 16.88 -10.21
CA ASN A 68 -38.90 16.23 -9.78
C ASN A 68 -38.95 16.13 -8.25
N PRO A 69 -40.15 16.11 -7.66
CA PRO A 69 -40.33 16.12 -6.20
C PRO A 69 -39.61 14.95 -5.47
N ASN A 70 -39.38 13.84 -6.15
CA ASN A 70 -38.77 12.65 -5.56
C ASN A 70 -37.30 12.45 -5.95
N ASP A 71 -36.68 13.40 -6.64
CA ASP A 71 -35.28 13.30 -7.06
C ASP A 71 -34.34 13.42 -5.85
N VAL A 72 -33.12 12.90 -6.03
CA VAL A 72 -32.03 13.03 -5.08
C VAL A 72 -30.99 13.98 -5.67
N LEU A 73 -30.62 15.00 -4.94
CA LEU A 73 -29.58 15.95 -5.29
C LEU A 73 -28.24 15.44 -4.74
N VAL A 74 -27.22 15.48 -5.57
CA VAL A 74 -25.83 15.13 -5.21
C VAL A 74 -25.00 16.41 -5.27
N PHE A 75 -24.46 16.79 -4.13
CA PHE A 75 -23.58 17.95 -3.97
C PHE A 75 -22.13 17.46 -3.95
N SER A 76 -21.32 17.92 -4.89
CA SER A 76 -19.90 17.56 -4.98
C SER A 76 -19.03 18.80 -5.17
N TYR A 77 -17.93 18.84 -4.43
CA TYR A 77 -16.93 19.91 -4.49
C TYR A 77 -15.53 19.32 -4.24
N ILE A 78 -14.50 19.99 -4.78
CA ILE A 78 -13.10 19.53 -4.62
C ILE A 78 -12.75 19.53 -3.13
N SER A 79 -12.21 18.43 -2.62
CA SER A 79 -11.80 18.25 -1.23
C SER A 79 -12.94 18.30 -0.20
N MET A 80 -14.19 18.08 -0.62
CA MET A 80 -15.37 18.01 0.27
C MET A 80 -16.06 16.65 0.12
N LYS A 81 -16.61 16.12 1.21
CA LYS A 81 -17.45 14.91 1.18
C LYS A 81 -18.70 15.15 0.36
N THR A 82 -18.95 14.26 -0.60
CA THR A 82 -20.17 14.29 -1.39
C THR A 82 -21.38 14.09 -0.47
N VAL A 83 -22.36 14.98 -0.59
CA VAL A 83 -23.61 14.94 0.19
C VAL A 83 -24.77 14.61 -0.75
N GLU A 84 -25.61 13.67 -0.36
CA GLU A 84 -26.83 13.32 -1.08
C GLU A 84 -28.05 13.77 -0.26
N GLU A 85 -28.93 14.57 -0.87
CA GLU A 85 -30.17 15.06 -0.25
C GLU A 85 -31.39 14.74 -1.11
N THR A 86 -32.38 14.10 -0.52
CA THR A 86 -33.67 13.80 -1.20
C THR A 86 -34.55 15.05 -1.19
N VAL A 87 -35.07 15.42 -2.34
CA VAL A 87 -35.91 16.64 -2.49
C VAL A 87 -37.21 16.55 -1.68
N ASN A 88 -37.94 15.43 -1.73
CA ASN A 88 -39.18 15.19 -1.01
C ASN A 88 -40.18 16.37 -1.10
N GLY A 89 -40.26 17.01 -2.28
CA GLY A 89 -41.14 18.14 -2.51
C GLY A 89 -40.70 19.46 -1.83
N ARG A 90 -39.57 19.52 -1.18
CA ARG A 90 -39.00 20.74 -0.55
C ARG A 90 -38.57 21.74 -1.63
N LYS A 91 -38.91 22.99 -1.44
CA LYS A 91 -38.50 24.07 -2.34
C LYS A 91 -37.19 24.73 -1.94
N THR A 92 -36.78 24.54 -0.70
CA THR A 92 -35.49 25.07 -0.19
C THR A 92 -34.75 23.98 0.53
N ILE A 93 -33.47 23.73 0.11
CA ILE A 93 -32.59 22.75 0.67
C ILE A 93 -31.22 23.40 0.88
N ASN A 94 -30.88 23.66 2.13
CA ASN A 94 -29.56 24.15 2.50
C ASN A 94 -28.68 22.98 2.92
N VAL A 95 -27.45 22.96 2.42
CA VAL A 95 -26.51 21.87 2.64
C VAL A 95 -25.25 22.40 3.29
N THR A 96 -24.78 21.69 4.29
CA THR A 96 -23.50 21.94 4.93
C THR A 96 -22.55 20.85 4.50
N MET A 97 -21.49 21.20 3.77
CA MET A 97 -20.46 20.27 3.37
C MET A 97 -19.34 20.21 4.41
N VAL A 98 -18.79 19.04 4.57
CA VAL A 98 -17.64 18.81 5.43
C VAL A 98 -16.44 18.57 4.52
N SER A 99 -15.30 19.13 4.89
CA SER A 99 -14.06 18.84 4.20
C SER A 99 -13.88 17.32 4.10
N ASP A 100 -13.64 16.82 2.88
CA ASP A 100 -13.19 15.43 2.64
C ASP A 100 -11.68 15.29 2.90
N ALA A 101 -11.07 16.37 3.33
CA ALA A 101 -9.95 16.26 4.20
C ALA A 101 -10.48 15.63 5.52
N GLU A 102 -10.84 14.31 5.47
CA GLU A 102 -10.06 13.50 6.36
C GLU A 102 -8.66 14.01 6.12
N SER A 103 -8.21 14.91 6.95
CA SER A 103 -6.84 15.03 7.30
C SER A 103 -6.46 13.57 7.56
N LEU A 104 -5.95 12.92 6.54
CA LEU A 104 -4.94 11.90 6.71
C LEU A 104 -3.80 12.68 7.35
N GLY A 105 -4.05 13.21 8.53
CA GLY A 105 -3.02 13.58 9.46
C GLY A 105 -2.27 12.28 9.58
N GLU A 106 -1.15 12.20 8.85
CA GLU A 106 -0.29 11.03 8.80
C GLU A 106 -0.11 10.58 10.23
N VAL A 107 -0.89 9.54 10.60
CA VAL A 107 -0.86 9.02 11.96
C VAL A 107 0.44 8.25 12.07
N VAL A 108 1.37 8.83 12.78
CA VAL A 108 2.66 8.22 13.05
C VAL A 108 2.53 7.38 14.31
N VAL A 109 2.87 6.12 14.21
CA VAL A 109 3.00 5.28 15.40
C VAL A 109 4.28 5.67 16.12
N THR A 110 4.14 6.14 17.37
CA THR A 110 5.26 6.49 18.24
C THR A 110 5.68 5.29 19.10
N ALA A 111 6.60 5.50 20.04
CA ALA A 111 7.03 4.46 20.98
C ALA A 111 5.85 3.75 21.65
N MET A 112 5.96 2.46 21.87
CA MET A 112 4.93 1.58 22.46
C MET A 112 3.63 1.48 21.66
N GLY A 113 3.64 1.73 20.36
CA GLY A 113 2.44 1.61 19.50
C GLY A 113 1.41 2.73 19.65
N ILE A 114 1.75 3.82 20.37
CA ILE A 114 0.85 4.96 20.53
C ILE A 114 0.73 5.71 19.19
N GLN A 115 -0.50 5.90 18.72
CA GLN A 115 -0.77 6.67 17.52
C GLN A 115 -0.85 8.17 17.84
N ARG A 116 -0.10 8.99 17.10
CA ARG A 116 -0.16 10.46 17.19
C ARG A 116 -0.22 11.06 15.80
N GLN A 117 -0.84 12.22 15.69
CA GLN A 117 -0.83 12.98 14.45
C GLN A 117 0.59 13.49 14.17
N SER A 118 1.05 13.38 12.92
CA SER A 118 2.39 13.77 12.49
C SER A 118 2.72 15.22 12.88
N GLU A 119 1.75 16.10 12.80
CA GLU A 119 1.87 17.53 13.13
C GLU A 119 2.16 17.79 14.61
N THR A 120 1.81 16.87 15.50
CA THR A 120 2.05 17.01 16.95
C THR A 120 3.42 16.50 17.40
N LEU A 121 4.21 15.92 16.47
CA LEU A 121 5.51 15.37 16.78
C LEU A 121 6.58 16.48 16.78
N THR A 122 7.36 16.53 17.85
CA THR A 122 8.51 17.43 17.99
C THR A 122 9.76 16.95 17.23
N TYR A 123 9.66 15.83 16.51
CA TYR A 123 10.73 15.20 15.76
C TYR A 123 10.27 14.76 14.38
N SER A 124 11.21 14.72 13.44
CA SER A 124 10.93 14.26 12.09
C SER A 124 10.78 12.74 12.05
N ALA A 125 9.58 12.28 11.77
CA ALA A 125 9.28 10.91 11.39
C ALA A 125 8.87 10.90 9.91
N GLN A 126 9.17 9.82 9.22
CA GLN A 126 8.70 9.60 7.86
C GLN A 126 7.98 8.27 7.81
N THR A 127 6.72 8.30 7.37
CA THR A 127 5.90 7.10 7.25
C THR A 127 5.77 6.70 5.79
N VAL A 128 5.84 5.40 5.54
CA VAL A 128 5.59 4.77 4.25
C VAL A 128 4.39 3.87 4.43
N GLY A 129 3.36 4.06 3.64
CA GLY A 129 2.14 3.26 3.69
C GLY A 129 2.38 1.79 3.29
N GLY A 130 1.57 0.89 3.82
CA GLY A 130 1.66 -0.53 3.47
C GLY A 130 1.37 -0.80 1.99
N SER A 131 0.52 0.01 1.34
CA SER A 131 0.32 -0.02 -0.12
C SER A 131 1.62 0.18 -0.86
N ASP A 132 2.38 1.21 -0.49
CA ASP A 132 3.62 1.56 -1.16
C ASP A 132 4.71 0.48 -0.99
N VAL A 133 4.72 -0.19 0.18
CA VAL A 133 5.62 -1.31 0.44
C VAL A 133 5.29 -2.51 -0.43
N ASN A 134 3.99 -2.69 -0.73
CA ASN A 134 3.46 -3.84 -1.47
C ASN A 134 3.47 -3.67 -3.00
N ASP A 135 3.72 -2.48 -3.53
CA ASP A 135 3.78 -2.24 -4.97
C ASP A 135 4.84 -3.11 -5.66
N ILE A 136 5.99 -3.25 -5.01
CA ILE A 136 7.07 -4.12 -5.49
C ILE A 136 7.40 -5.11 -4.37
N LYS A 137 6.83 -6.30 -4.42
CA LYS A 137 7.07 -7.34 -3.42
C LYS A 137 8.45 -7.92 -3.59
N SER A 138 9.36 -7.55 -2.70
CA SER A 138 10.66 -8.20 -2.56
C SER A 138 10.59 -9.33 -1.54
N VAL A 139 11.43 -10.35 -1.67
CA VAL A 139 11.55 -11.43 -0.68
C VAL A 139 11.90 -10.87 0.69
N ASN A 140 12.81 -9.89 0.75
CA ASN A 140 13.04 -9.11 1.95
C ASN A 140 12.34 -7.76 1.78
N MET A 141 11.28 -7.53 2.56
CA MET A 141 10.42 -6.37 2.42
C MET A 141 11.15 -5.03 2.62
N ILE A 142 12.26 -5.03 3.35
CA ILE A 142 13.03 -3.80 3.59
C ILE A 142 13.58 -3.23 2.28
N ASN A 143 13.85 -4.07 1.28
CA ASN A 143 14.34 -3.64 -0.01
C ASN A 143 13.32 -2.79 -0.78
N SER A 144 12.02 -2.96 -0.50
CA SER A 144 10.97 -2.13 -1.10
C SER A 144 10.97 -0.68 -0.61
N LEU A 145 11.66 -0.38 0.50
CA LEU A 145 11.83 0.99 1.01
C LEU A 145 12.96 1.76 0.31
N GLN A 146 13.74 1.10 -0.53
CA GLN A 146 14.83 1.77 -1.25
C GLN A 146 14.28 2.87 -2.16
N GLY A 147 14.81 4.08 -2.00
CA GLY A 147 14.34 5.26 -2.76
C GLY A 147 13.07 5.93 -2.21
N LYS A 148 12.35 5.31 -1.26
CA LYS A 148 11.11 5.88 -0.68
C LYS A 148 11.36 6.79 0.52
N SER A 149 12.58 6.80 1.07
CA SER A 149 12.94 7.66 2.20
C SER A 149 14.28 8.34 1.99
N ALA A 150 14.32 9.64 2.23
CA ALA A 150 15.56 10.41 2.17
C ALA A 150 16.55 9.98 3.26
N GLY A 151 17.82 9.75 2.87
CA GLY A 151 18.89 9.35 3.79
C GLY A 151 18.84 7.90 4.26
N LEU A 152 17.97 7.07 3.70
CA LEU A 152 17.95 5.64 3.88
C LEU A 152 18.72 4.96 2.75
N MET A 153 19.74 4.20 3.10
CA MET A 153 20.52 3.39 2.17
C MET A 153 20.32 1.91 2.53
N ILE A 154 19.87 1.15 1.57
CA ILE A 154 19.65 -0.29 1.71
C ILE A 154 20.53 -0.99 0.69
N THR A 155 21.35 -1.90 1.17
CA THR A 155 22.20 -2.74 0.32
C THR A 155 21.75 -4.19 0.54
N PRO A 156 21.10 -4.81 -0.44
CA PRO A 156 20.73 -6.21 -0.37
C PRO A 156 22.01 -7.07 -0.37
N ASN A 157 21.97 -8.21 0.31
CA ASN A 157 23.06 -9.16 0.28
C ASN A 157 23.05 -9.94 -1.05
N SER A 158 24.22 -10.35 -1.49
CA SER A 158 24.42 -11.16 -2.70
C SER A 158 24.22 -12.66 -2.48
N THR A 159 23.87 -13.09 -1.26
CA THR A 159 23.71 -14.51 -0.89
C THR A 159 22.44 -15.15 -1.48
N GLY A 160 21.59 -14.39 -2.14
CA GLY A 160 20.39 -14.87 -2.81
C GLY A 160 19.08 -14.42 -2.14
N ALA A 161 17.99 -15.02 -2.59
CA ALA A 161 16.66 -14.73 -2.10
C ALA A 161 16.53 -15.04 -0.59
N GLY A 162 16.05 -14.08 0.19
CA GLY A 162 15.89 -14.20 1.65
C GLY A 162 17.16 -13.85 2.45
N GLY A 163 18.23 -13.41 1.80
CA GLY A 163 19.41 -12.89 2.47
C GLY A 163 19.13 -11.62 3.27
N SER A 164 19.99 -11.33 4.26
CA SER A 164 19.89 -10.13 5.06
C SER A 164 20.18 -8.88 4.23
N SER A 165 19.64 -7.74 4.66
CA SER A 165 19.94 -6.46 4.02
C SER A 165 20.64 -5.53 4.98
N LYS A 166 21.69 -4.85 4.50
CA LYS A 166 22.37 -3.81 5.26
C LYS A 166 21.59 -2.51 5.13
N ILE A 167 21.17 -1.98 6.28
CA ILE A 167 20.37 -0.77 6.36
C ILE A 167 21.17 0.32 7.06
N LEU A 168 21.25 1.48 6.46
CA LEU A 168 21.97 2.63 7.02
C LEU A 168 21.11 3.87 6.95
N PHE A 169 21.03 4.61 8.06
CA PHE A 169 20.51 5.96 8.10
C PHE A 169 21.67 6.96 8.08
N ARG A 170 21.74 7.77 7.00
CA ARG A 170 22.75 8.83 6.84
C ARG A 170 24.21 8.31 6.84
N GLY A 171 24.43 7.07 6.38
CA GLY A 171 25.75 6.46 6.25
C GLY A 171 26.27 5.76 7.49
N ASN A 172 27.53 5.33 7.44
CA ASN A 172 28.22 4.67 8.54
C ASN A 172 28.64 5.69 9.61
N LYS A 173 28.37 5.39 10.86
CA LYS A 173 28.72 6.24 12.03
C LYS A 173 29.83 5.62 12.87
N SER A 174 29.95 4.30 12.85
CA SER A 174 30.96 3.57 13.61
C SER A 174 31.77 2.66 12.68
N ILE A 175 33.07 2.59 12.95
CA ILE A 175 34.00 1.70 12.24
C ILE A 175 33.97 0.30 12.84
N SER A 176 33.82 0.18 14.15
CA SER A 176 33.88 -1.09 14.89
C SER A 176 32.55 -1.59 15.43
N GLY A 177 31.53 -0.72 15.51
CA GLY A 177 30.20 -1.06 16.04
C GLY A 177 29.16 -1.27 14.95
N SER A 178 27.98 -1.75 15.36
CA SER A 178 26.84 -1.87 14.47
C SER A 178 26.37 -0.48 14.00
N ASN A 179 26.10 -0.36 12.73
CA ASN A 179 25.50 0.84 12.12
C ASN A 179 24.03 0.61 11.74
N GLN A 180 23.48 -0.56 12.04
CA GLN A 180 22.12 -0.91 11.70
C GLN A 180 21.11 -0.22 12.62
N PRO A 181 19.93 0.19 12.11
CA PRO A 181 18.85 0.72 12.93
C PRO A 181 18.20 -0.40 13.77
N LEU A 182 17.54 0.02 14.85
CA LEU A 182 16.67 -0.84 15.64
C LEU A 182 15.41 -1.15 14.85
N ILE A 183 14.98 -2.40 14.86
CA ILE A 183 13.69 -2.82 14.29
C ILE A 183 12.70 -2.96 15.40
N VAL A 184 11.52 -2.38 15.23
CA VAL A 184 10.42 -2.43 16.19
C VAL A 184 9.16 -2.89 15.46
N VAL A 185 8.54 -3.95 15.93
CA VAL A 185 7.30 -4.49 15.37
C VAL A 185 6.19 -4.32 16.39
N ASP A 186 5.14 -3.59 16.06
CA ASP A 186 4.00 -3.28 16.93
C ASP A 186 4.41 -2.79 18.34
N GLY A 187 5.44 -1.93 18.36
CA GLY A 187 5.98 -1.37 19.59
C GLY A 187 7.00 -2.25 20.33
N VAL A 188 7.19 -3.49 19.92
CA VAL A 188 8.16 -4.43 20.51
C VAL A 188 9.48 -4.37 19.75
N PRO A 189 10.59 -3.99 20.43
CA PRO A 189 11.91 -4.01 19.80
C PRO A 189 12.33 -5.45 19.49
N VAL A 190 12.67 -5.68 18.24
CA VAL A 190 13.19 -6.97 17.78
C VAL A 190 14.69 -6.81 17.58
N MET A 191 15.47 -7.53 18.34
CA MET A 191 16.91 -7.57 18.14
C MET A 191 17.18 -8.41 16.88
N SER A 192 17.39 -7.73 15.77
CA SER A 192 17.97 -8.35 14.60
C SER A 192 19.42 -8.67 14.95
N SER A 193 19.65 -9.87 15.43
CA SER A 193 20.99 -10.41 15.44
C SER A 193 21.35 -10.71 13.99
N VAL A 194 21.69 -9.65 13.23
CA VAL A 194 22.45 -9.83 12.00
C VAL A 194 23.85 -10.22 12.45
N SER A 195 23.93 -11.42 13.01
CA SER A 195 25.20 -12.07 13.28
C SER A 195 25.95 -12.43 12.00
N GLY A 196 25.36 -12.14 10.85
CA GLY A 196 25.99 -12.31 9.56
C GLY A 196 27.12 -11.34 9.25
N ALA A 197 27.50 -10.47 10.18
CA ALA A 197 28.60 -9.52 9.97
C ALA A 197 29.81 -9.75 10.87
N GLN A 198 29.76 -10.70 11.78
CA GLN A 198 30.91 -11.08 12.60
C GLN A 198 31.59 -12.29 11.95
N VAL A 199 32.41 -12.00 10.98
CA VAL A 199 33.33 -13.00 10.42
C VAL A 199 34.29 -13.44 11.53
N SER A 200 33.95 -14.52 12.19
CA SER A 200 34.81 -15.14 13.20
C SER A 200 35.67 -16.28 12.65
N SER A 201 35.64 -16.54 11.35
CA SER A 201 36.44 -17.61 10.78
C SER A 201 37.60 -17.04 10.00
N ASN A 202 38.80 -17.47 10.31
CA ASN A 202 40.04 -17.18 9.58
C ASN A 202 40.04 -17.69 8.12
N TYR A 203 38.95 -18.35 7.68
CA TYR A 203 38.83 -18.99 6.36
C TYR A 203 37.63 -18.52 5.52
N GLY A 204 37.03 -17.37 5.84
CA GLY A 204 36.08 -16.71 4.98
C GLY A 204 34.63 -17.22 5.07
N GLY A 205 33.71 -16.28 5.14
CA GLY A 205 32.30 -16.44 4.83
C GLY A 205 31.44 -17.05 5.95
N GLU A 206 30.76 -16.22 6.69
CA GLU A 206 29.61 -16.67 7.49
C GLU A 206 28.40 -16.95 6.57
N ARG A 207 27.59 -17.92 6.97
CA ARG A 207 26.28 -18.15 6.37
C ARG A 207 25.36 -16.99 6.72
N ASP A 208 24.80 -16.35 5.71
CA ASP A 208 23.71 -15.42 5.91
C ASP A 208 22.42 -16.22 6.16
N GLY A 209 21.92 -16.17 7.38
CA GLY A 209 20.68 -16.81 7.79
C GLY A 209 19.42 -16.00 7.52
N GLY A 210 19.56 -14.84 6.86
CA GLY A 210 18.49 -13.87 6.70
C GLY A 210 18.34 -12.95 7.93
N ASP A 211 17.46 -12.00 7.83
CA ASP A 211 17.09 -11.08 8.91
C ASP A 211 15.61 -11.25 9.30
N VAL A 212 15.21 -10.62 10.40
CA VAL A 212 13.82 -10.65 10.88
C VAL A 212 12.85 -10.11 9.83
N MET A 213 13.32 -9.18 8.99
CA MET A 213 12.49 -8.56 7.96
C MET A 213 12.10 -9.55 6.85
N SER A 214 12.90 -10.58 6.63
CA SER A 214 12.58 -11.63 5.68
C SER A 214 11.49 -12.59 6.17
N THR A 215 11.18 -12.58 7.47
CA THR A 215 10.15 -13.43 8.07
C THR A 215 8.78 -12.78 8.15
N ILE A 216 8.70 -11.45 7.98
CA ILE A 216 7.44 -10.70 8.03
C ILE A 216 6.82 -10.69 6.64
N ASN A 217 5.52 -11.06 6.59
CA ASN A 217 4.78 -10.97 5.33
C ASN A 217 4.48 -9.51 4.99
N PRO A 218 4.93 -9.00 3.83
CA PRO A 218 4.65 -7.62 3.42
C PRO A 218 3.16 -7.28 3.38
N ASP A 219 2.32 -8.26 3.06
CA ASP A 219 0.87 -8.07 2.98
C ASP A 219 0.20 -7.76 4.32
N ASP A 220 0.84 -8.08 5.43
CA ASP A 220 0.32 -7.83 6.79
C ASP A 220 0.74 -6.47 7.35
N ILE A 221 1.49 -5.67 6.59
CA ILE A 221 1.98 -4.36 7.03
C ILE A 221 0.94 -3.29 6.72
N ALA A 222 0.61 -2.51 7.74
CA ALA A 222 -0.21 -1.30 7.63
C ALA A 222 0.64 -0.08 7.26
N SER A 223 1.77 0.10 7.97
CA SER A 223 2.68 1.22 7.73
C SER A 223 4.08 0.93 8.28
N ILE A 224 5.07 1.62 7.75
CA ILE A 224 6.45 1.62 8.25
C ILE A 224 6.84 3.05 8.56
N THR A 225 7.17 3.32 9.81
CA THR A 225 7.64 4.62 10.27
C THR A 225 9.14 4.59 10.50
N LEU A 226 9.85 5.54 9.90
CA LEU A 226 11.29 5.66 9.93
C LEU A 226 11.69 6.80 10.87
N LEU A 227 12.34 6.46 11.98
CA LEU A 227 12.89 7.41 12.95
C LEU A 227 14.40 7.52 12.79
N LYS A 228 14.88 8.73 12.54
CA LYS A 228 16.28 8.96 12.19
C LYS A 228 17.08 9.48 13.41
N GLY A 229 18.12 8.76 13.79
CA GLY A 229 19.12 9.23 14.75
C GLY A 229 18.58 9.54 16.15
N ALA A 230 18.76 10.79 16.60
CA ALA A 230 18.41 11.21 17.96
C ALA A 230 16.96 10.99 18.36
N SER A 231 16.04 11.11 17.42
CA SER A 231 14.60 10.86 17.66
C SER A 231 14.31 9.43 18.08
N ALA A 232 14.97 8.47 17.44
CA ALA A 232 14.87 7.07 17.81
C ALA A 232 15.54 6.79 19.17
N ALA A 233 16.71 7.39 19.42
CA ALA A 233 17.42 7.24 20.68
C ALA A 233 16.65 7.84 21.87
N ALA A 234 15.89 8.91 21.67
CA ALA A 234 15.04 9.50 22.70
C ALA A 234 13.89 8.56 23.11
N LEU A 235 13.39 7.71 22.20
CA LEU A 235 12.28 6.81 22.45
C LEU A 235 12.72 5.42 22.95
N TYR A 236 13.81 4.89 22.38
CA TYR A 236 14.26 3.52 22.63
C TYR A 236 15.66 3.43 23.25
N GLY A 237 16.23 4.57 23.64
CA GLY A 237 17.56 4.62 24.27
C GLY A 237 18.71 4.38 23.29
N ALA A 238 19.87 4.04 23.84
CA ALA A 238 21.14 3.90 23.11
C ALA A 238 21.11 2.85 21.99
N VAL A 239 20.30 1.81 22.13
CA VAL A 239 20.15 0.74 21.12
C VAL A 239 19.60 1.27 19.79
N ALA A 240 18.87 2.38 19.83
CA ALA A 240 18.34 3.05 18.66
C ALA A 240 19.16 4.28 18.21
N ALA A 241 20.41 4.42 18.64
CA ALA A 241 21.26 5.55 18.25
C ALA A 241 21.47 5.69 16.74
N ASN A 242 21.40 4.60 16.01
CA ASN A 242 21.50 4.58 14.54
C ASN A 242 20.18 4.86 13.83
N GLY A 243 19.08 5.00 14.58
CA GLY A 243 17.72 5.14 14.09
C GLY A 243 16.86 3.94 14.44
N ALA A 244 15.58 4.02 14.13
CA ALA A 244 14.64 2.90 14.29
C ALA A 244 13.70 2.80 13.09
N ILE A 245 13.35 1.58 12.72
CA ILE A 245 12.33 1.22 11.75
C ILE A 245 11.18 0.61 12.51
N MET A 246 10.06 1.32 12.57
CA MET A 246 8.87 0.89 13.27
C MET A 246 7.88 0.35 12.26
N ILE A 247 7.50 -0.92 12.42
CA ILE A 247 6.56 -1.61 11.58
C ILE A 247 5.26 -1.73 12.36
N THR A 248 4.19 -1.30 11.75
CA THR A 248 2.84 -1.48 12.28
C THR A 248 2.13 -2.49 11.41
N THR A 249 1.62 -3.55 12.02
CA THR A 249 0.85 -4.57 11.29
C THR A 249 -0.60 -4.14 11.14
N LYS A 250 -1.28 -4.75 10.17
CA LYS A 250 -2.70 -4.54 9.94
C LYS A 250 -3.51 -5.07 11.11
N SER A 251 -4.43 -4.28 11.61
CA SER A 251 -5.42 -4.67 12.60
C SER A 251 -6.79 -4.88 11.95
N ALA A 252 -7.66 -5.58 12.66
CA ALA A 252 -9.05 -5.72 12.26
C ALA A 252 -9.77 -4.36 12.30
N GLN A 253 -10.75 -4.19 11.42
CA GLN A 253 -11.63 -3.03 11.40
C GLN A 253 -13.08 -3.48 11.57
N SER A 254 -13.90 -2.64 12.23
CA SER A 254 -15.33 -2.86 12.31
C SER A 254 -15.96 -2.72 10.93
N GLY A 255 -16.95 -3.55 10.62
CA GLY A 255 -17.68 -3.48 9.37
C GLY A 255 -17.79 -4.81 8.62
N LYS A 256 -17.89 -4.74 7.31
CA LYS A 256 -18.05 -5.93 6.45
C LYS A 256 -16.81 -6.81 6.46
N VAL A 257 -17.03 -8.12 6.43
CA VAL A 257 -15.94 -9.08 6.25
C VAL A 257 -15.22 -8.81 4.91
N SER A 258 -13.93 -8.60 5.01
CA SER A 258 -13.03 -8.38 3.87
C SER A 258 -12.09 -9.57 3.71
N VAL A 259 -11.98 -10.09 2.50
CA VAL A 259 -11.06 -11.17 2.15
C VAL A 259 -10.10 -10.63 1.10
N ASN A 260 -8.81 -10.67 1.40
CA ASN A 260 -7.77 -10.30 0.44
C ASN A 260 -6.95 -11.54 0.09
N VAL A 261 -6.75 -11.78 -1.19
CA VAL A 261 -5.89 -12.84 -1.71
C VAL A 261 -4.82 -12.20 -2.57
N SER A 262 -3.59 -12.51 -2.28
CA SER A 262 -2.42 -11.99 -3.01
C SER A 262 -1.54 -13.14 -3.46
N SER A 263 -1.08 -13.08 -4.71
CA SER A 263 -0.11 -14.02 -5.25
C SER A 263 0.92 -13.27 -6.08
N ASN A 264 2.19 -13.47 -5.76
CA ASN A 264 3.31 -12.87 -6.47
C ASN A 264 4.33 -13.94 -6.82
N THR A 265 4.73 -14.00 -8.08
CA THR A 265 5.76 -14.92 -8.55
C THR A 265 6.88 -14.12 -9.23
N THR A 266 8.09 -14.30 -8.74
CA THR A 266 9.30 -13.67 -9.27
C THR A 266 10.20 -14.75 -9.88
N MET A 267 10.72 -14.46 -11.07
CA MET A 267 11.71 -15.28 -11.75
C MET A 267 13.04 -14.54 -11.76
N GLU A 268 14.10 -15.23 -11.40
CA GLU A 268 15.44 -14.67 -11.33
C GLU A 268 16.39 -15.48 -12.20
N THR A 269 17.17 -14.80 -13.03
CA THR A 269 18.25 -15.40 -13.84
C THR A 269 19.52 -14.60 -13.66
N PRO A 270 20.70 -15.22 -13.64
CA PRO A 270 21.94 -14.47 -13.57
C PRO A 270 22.10 -13.62 -14.84
N MET A 271 22.30 -12.32 -14.67
CA MET A 271 22.45 -11.38 -15.78
C MET A 271 23.86 -11.45 -16.39
N VAL A 272 24.85 -11.61 -15.53
CA VAL A 272 26.27 -11.69 -15.95
C VAL A 272 26.90 -12.89 -15.25
N LEU A 273 27.54 -13.72 -16.02
CA LEU A 273 28.34 -14.84 -15.53
C LEU A 273 29.80 -14.56 -15.86
N PRO A 274 30.74 -15.00 -15.02
CA PRO A 274 32.17 -14.90 -15.33
C PRO A 274 32.48 -15.72 -16.58
N GLU A 275 33.22 -15.13 -17.48
CA GLU A 275 33.75 -15.80 -18.65
C GLU A 275 35.16 -16.34 -18.32
N PHE A 276 35.29 -17.64 -18.33
CA PHE A 276 36.56 -18.29 -18.15
C PHE A 276 37.13 -18.70 -19.49
N GLN A 277 38.47 -18.77 -19.58
CA GLN A 277 39.11 -19.37 -20.72
C GLN A 277 38.71 -20.85 -20.82
N ASN A 278 38.50 -21.35 -22.04
CA ASN A 278 38.05 -22.72 -22.32
C ASN A 278 38.90 -23.44 -23.37
N THR A 279 40.01 -22.82 -23.76
CA THR A 279 40.86 -23.31 -24.84
C THR A 279 42.02 -24.16 -24.34
N TYR A 280 42.51 -23.89 -23.13
CA TYR A 280 43.60 -24.58 -22.51
C TYR A 280 43.12 -25.36 -21.28
N GLY A 281 43.69 -26.55 -21.06
CA GLY A 281 43.42 -27.37 -19.90
C GLY A 281 44.13 -26.89 -18.64
N VAL A 282 44.08 -27.70 -17.58
CA VAL A 282 44.78 -27.45 -16.32
C VAL A 282 46.25 -27.86 -16.45
N SER A 283 47.14 -27.16 -15.77
CA SER A 283 48.52 -27.57 -15.65
C SER A 283 48.68 -28.81 -14.75
N ASP A 284 49.85 -29.44 -14.78
CA ASP A 284 50.16 -30.74 -14.15
C ASP A 284 49.71 -30.92 -12.69
N ASN A 285 49.57 -29.83 -11.93
CA ASN A 285 49.13 -29.89 -10.53
C ASN A 285 47.68 -29.44 -10.30
N GLY A 286 46.93 -29.21 -11.38
CA GLY A 286 45.53 -28.72 -11.25
C GLY A 286 45.39 -27.31 -10.66
N THR A 287 46.50 -26.60 -10.47
CA THR A 287 46.52 -25.30 -9.79
C THR A 287 46.29 -24.12 -10.76
N TYR A 288 46.74 -24.27 -11.99
CA TYR A 288 46.68 -23.21 -13.02
C TYR A 288 45.88 -23.67 -14.23
N SER A 289 45.21 -22.77 -14.87
CA SER A 289 44.30 -23.02 -16.01
C SER A 289 44.98 -22.83 -17.39
N TRP A 290 46.31 -22.85 -17.46
CA TRP A 290 47.09 -22.65 -18.68
C TRP A 290 47.98 -23.85 -18.97
N GLY A 291 47.39 -25.05 -19.04
CA GLY A 291 48.05 -26.27 -19.40
C GLY A 291 48.09 -26.47 -20.94
N GLU A 292 48.01 -27.73 -21.38
CA GLU A 292 47.98 -28.06 -22.81
C GLU A 292 46.73 -27.58 -23.51
N LYS A 293 46.83 -27.25 -24.79
CA LYS A 293 45.68 -26.83 -25.59
C LYS A 293 44.72 -28.00 -25.77
N LEU A 294 43.46 -27.77 -25.41
CA LEU A 294 42.40 -28.75 -25.54
C LEU A 294 42.05 -28.99 -27.03
N SER A 295 41.76 -30.21 -27.40
CA SER A 295 41.26 -30.55 -28.74
C SER A 295 39.85 -30.03 -28.99
N THR A 296 39.05 -29.95 -27.94
CA THR A 296 37.70 -29.36 -27.92
C THR A 296 37.61 -28.38 -26.76
N PRO A 297 37.00 -27.20 -26.97
CA PRO A 297 36.82 -26.23 -25.88
C PRO A 297 36.08 -26.85 -24.69
N ALA A 298 36.51 -26.51 -23.47
CA ALA A 298 35.85 -26.97 -22.26
C ALA A 298 34.40 -26.40 -22.16
N PRO A 299 33.44 -27.15 -21.58
CA PRO A 299 32.09 -26.67 -21.38
C PRO A 299 32.05 -25.42 -20.49
N ASN A 300 31.06 -24.55 -20.68
CA ASN A 300 30.84 -23.42 -19.79
C ASN A 300 30.11 -23.89 -18.52
N TYR A 301 30.89 -24.41 -17.57
CA TYR A 301 30.37 -24.92 -16.30
C TYR A 301 29.62 -23.86 -15.49
N ALA A 302 30.00 -22.57 -15.59
CA ALA A 302 29.31 -21.51 -14.92
C ALA A 302 27.86 -21.37 -15.42
N LYS A 303 27.64 -21.50 -16.75
CA LYS A 303 26.31 -21.46 -17.34
C LYS A 303 25.47 -22.70 -17.01
N GLU A 304 26.09 -23.85 -16.89
CA GLU A 304 25.41 -25.11 -16.55
C GLU A 304 25.06 -25.19 -15.06
N PHE A 305 25.84 -24.50 -14.22
CA PHE A 305 25.67 -24.50 -12.78
C PHE A 305 24.38 -23.75 -12.34
N TYR A 306 24.04 -22.67 -13.02
CA TYR A 306 22.89 -21.87 -12.67
C TYR A 306 21.64 -22.28 -13.44
N ARG A 307 20.52 -22.25 -12.76
CA ARG A 307 19.19 -22.35 -13.36
C ARG A 307 18.32 -21.16 -12.93
N THR A 308 17.22 -20.94 -13.61
CA THR A 308 16.26 -19.93 -13.23
C THR A 308 15.74 -20.18 -11.81
N GLY A 309 15.89 -19.19 -10.94
CA GLY A 309 15.30 -19.17 -9.61
C GLY A 309 13.84 -18.80 -9.69
N PHE A 310 13.05 -19.34 -8.77
CA PHE A 310 11.63 -19.07 -8.64
C PHE A 310 11.31 -18.73 -7.20
N THR A 311 10.69 -17.58 -6.98
CA THR A 311 10.12 -17.21 -5.68
C THR A 311 8.65 -16.96 -5.84
N THR A 312 7.82 -17.70 -5.11
CA THR A 312 6.36 -17.50 -5.09
C THR A 312 5.93 -17.15 -3.67
N ASN A 313 5.27 -16.02 -3.52
CA ASN A 313 4.66 -15.59 -2.27
C ASN A 313 3.14 -15.52 -2.44
N ASN A 314 2.43 -16.34 -1.71
CA ASN A 314 0.97 -16.39 -1.70
C ASN A 314 0.48 -16.04 -0.30
N SER A 315 -0.47 -15.13 -0.20
CA SER A 315 -1.08 -14.77 1.07
C SER A 315 -2.59 -14.66 0.95
N ILE A 316 -3.26 -14.97 2.03
CA ILE A 316 -4.69 -14.76 2.23
C ILE A 316 -4.88 -14.06 3.57
N SER A 317 -5.66 -13.00 3.59
CA SER A 317 -6.04 -12.33 4.83
C SER A 317 -7.55 -12.15 4.91
N LEU A 318 -8.06 -12.28 6.12
CA LEU A 318 -9.45 -12.16 6.48
C LEU A 318 -9.57 -11.11 7.60
N SER A 319 -10.38 -10.10 7.39
CA SER A 319 -10.63 -9.05 8.39
C SER A 319 -12.13 -8.81 8.49
N GLY A 320 -12.62 -8.64 9.71
CA GLY A 320 -14.02 -8.29 9.95
C GLY A 320 -14.35 -8.27 11.42
N GLY A 321 -15.55 -7.80 11.73
CA GLY A 321 -16.04 -7.73 13.10
C GLY A 321 -17.07 -6.62 13.28
N ASN A 322 -17.47 -6.42 14.49
CA ASN A 322 -18.33 -5.32 14.93
C ASN A 322 -17.55 -4.42 15.92
N ASP A 323 -18.20 -3.38 16.43
CA ASP A 323 -17.56 -2.43 17.35
C ASP A 323 -17.05 -3.05 18.64
N ASN A 324 -17.56 -4.22 19.04
CA ASN A 324 -17.17 -4.90 20.26
C ASN A 324 -16.12 -6.00 20.03
N ILE A 325 -16.17 -6.67 18.88
CA ILE A 325 -15.29 -7.80 18.56
C ILE A 325 -14.82 -7.66 17.13
N GLN A 326 -13.52 -7.58 16.95
CA GLN A 326 -12.85 -7.48 15.66
C GLN A 326 -11.79 -8.58 15.57
N ALA A 327 -11.67 -9.20 14.39
CA ALA A 327 -10.68 -10.23 14.15
C ALA A 327 -9.97 -9.99 12.82
N TYR A 328 -8.65 -10.13 12.84
CA TYR A 328 -7.79 -10.19 11.67
C TYR A 328 -7.06 -11.52 11.68
N PHE A 329 -7.10 -12.22 10.57
CA PHE A 329 -6.38 -13.46 10.36
C PHE A 329 -5.63 -13.37 9.04
N SER A 330 -4.35 -13.76 9.02
CA SER A 330 -3.58 -13.89 7.80
C SER A 330 -2.82 -15.21 7.75
N TYR A 331 -2.65 -15.71 6.54
CA TYR A 331 -1.81 -16.85 6.25
C TYR A 331 -0.98 -16.55 5.01
N GLY A 332 0.33 -16.66 5.14
CA GLY A 332 1.29 -16.48 4.07
C GLY A 332 2.11 -17.74 3.82
N LYS A 333 2.36 -18.07 2.56
CA LYS A 333 3.27 -19.15 2.17
C LYS A 333 4.24 -18.64 1.12
N MET A 334 5.51 -18.63 1.47
CA MET A 334 6.62 -18.32 0.57
C MET A 334 7.32 -19.60 0.17
N ILE A 335 7.53 -19.78 -1.12
CA ILE A 335 8.29 -20.88 -1.70
C ILE A 335 9.44 -20.27 -2.50
N ILE A 336 10.67 -20.59 -2.12
CA ILE A 336 11.87 -20.11 -2.78
C ILE A 336 12.57 -21.30 -3.42
N ARG A 337 12.76 -21.24 -4.73
CA ARG A 337 13.68 -22.12 -5.47
C ARG A 337 14.86 -21.28 -5.89
N ILE A 338 15.96 -21.49 -5.23
CA ILE A 338 17.20 -20.73 -5.44
C ILE A 338 17.78 -21.02 -6.83
N LEU A 339 18.54 -20.06 -7.36
CA LEU A 339 19.36 -20.11 -8.57
C LEU A 339 20.40 -21.25 -8.59
N SER A 340 20.33 -22.21 -7.67
CA SER A 340 21.40 -23.16 -7.43
C SER A 340 21.30 -24.48 -8.21
N VAL A 341 22.49 -24.96 -8.47
CA VAL A 341 23.00 -26.29 -8.81
C VAL A 341 22.00 -27.31 -9.32
N LYS A 342 22.26 -27.71 -10.55
CA LYS A 342 21.83 -28.98 -11.08
C LYS A 342 22.80 -30.05 -10.54
N PHE A 343 22.41 -30.80 -9.52
CA PHE A 343 23.03 -32.07 -9.19
C PHE A 343 22.53 -33.13 -10.16
#